data_02e3af01da5904d8dec98092c2207db7
#
_entry.id   02e3af01da5904d8dec98092c2207db7
#
_cell.length_a   1.000
_cell.length_b   1.000
_cell.length_c   1.000
_cell.angle_alpha   90.00
_cell.angle_beta   90.00
_cell.angle_gamma   90.00
#
_symmetry.space_group_name_H-M   'P 1'
#
loop_
_entity.id
_entity.type
_entity.pdbx_description
1 polymer ?
#
loop_
_entity_poly.entity_id
_entity_poly.type
_entity_poly.pdbx_seq_one_letter_code
_entity_poly.pdbx_strand_id
1 'polypeptide(L)'
;MAVYSDNCLIYMRFDRYPRLFAGNFSQTANIDASRLAVSEFCVHLPEAKDATGMRKDISIETEPEERITGNLEWDGLHRPRIYYAVISIFCGIFLSVVDGNICNVALPTIAQQLGVSSADSIWVVNAFQLVIMMTLLPFSTLGELYSYKKVYLGGVAVFTVASVFCTLSHSLPMLIASRAFQGLGASMMMSVNTSIAKLVFPKRHLGKGVSINATVVALSAVSGPSIAAGILSVAPWPWLFAINIPVGIITFLMGWRFLPDNPTHIVGRHFHIGDAILNAAVFGLLIACIEMYSHGVTPVAVAAAAVLLIVPGFLYIRSQLRRRYPMLPFDLLRIPAFSMSVITSVVSYTAQMMVLVGMPFMLLHTFGMNAVETGAVMTAWPFIVMFVAPLSGSLSGKVHPGLLGCFGLLLMSAGCFLLSYIPEDVSHLDIAWRLMMCGAGFGFFQSPNNHLLLSSAPNHRAGSASGMLSTARLVGQSAGAALVALFFHLSGDGAPHDAVFLAGILTICGAVFSSIRLGLRRSR
;
A
#
# COMPACT_ATOMS: atom_id res chain seq x y z
N MET A 1 -14.17 -30.03 15.71
CA MET A 1 -15.49 -29.92 15.08
C MET A 1 -15.98 -28.49 15.32
N ALA A 2 -16.26 -27.73 14.29
CA ALA A 2 -16.77 -26.37 14.41
C ALA A 2 -18.29 -26.41 14.19
N VAL A 3 -19.07 -25.95 15.15
CA VAL A 3 -20.53 -25.82 15.03
C VAL A 3 -20.82 -24.33 14.85
N TYR A 4 -21.45 -23.96 13.75
CA TYR A 4 -21.93 -22.61 13.48
C TYR A 4 -23.33 -22.45 14.11
N SER A 5 -23.46 -21.53 15.03
CA SER A 5 -24.74 -20.95 15.44
C SER A 5 -24.65 -19.44 15.12
N ASP A 6 -25.76 -18.85 14.72
CA ASP A 6 -25.88 -17.56 14.04
C ASP A 6 -25.14 -16.34 14.59
N ASN A 7 -24.35 -16.42 15.65
CA ASN A 7 -23.49 -15.31 16.13
C ASN A 7 -22.31 -15.72 17.05
N CYS A 8 -21.94 -17.02 17.12
CA CYS A 8 -20.83 -17.41 17.99
C CYS A 8 -20.02 -18.57 17.41
N LEU A 9 -18.69 -18.39 17.28
CA LEU A 9 -17.76 -19.45 16.88
C LEU A 9 -17.18 -20.08 18.13
N ILE A 10 -17.65 -21.27 18.51
CA ILE A 10 -17.12 -22.01 19.67
C ILE A 10 -16.07 -22.99 19.15
N TYR A 11 -14.81 -22.76 19.46
CA TYR A 11 -13.73 -23.71 19.27
C TYR A 11 -13.63 -24.65 20.47
N MET A 12 -14.08 -25.88 20.32
CA MET A 12 -13.81 -26.94 21.30
C MET A 12 -12.52 -27.69 20.92
N ARG A 13 -11.51 -27.59 21.78
CA ARG A 13 -10.26 -28.35 21.68
C ARG A 13 -10.40 -29.66 22.46
N PHE A 14 -10.47 -30.80 21.77
CA PHE A 14 -10.73 -32.13 22.34
C PHE A 14 -9.44 -32.92 22.67
N ASP A 15 -8.38 -32.28 23.10
CA ASP A 15 -7.08 -32.97 23.30
C ASP A 15 -6.98 -33.76 24.63
N ARG A 16 -8.00 -33.76 25.51
CA ARG A 16 -7.86 -34.37 26.85
C ARG A 16 -8.77 -35.54 27.21
N TYR A 17 -9.75 -35.93 26.37
CA TYR A 17 -10.62 -37.09 26.71
C TYR A 17 -10.98 -37.94 25.48
N PRO A 18 -10.09 -38.89 25.04
CA PRO A 18 -10.35 -39.73 23.86
C PRO A 18 -11.32 -40.90 24.09
N ARG A 19 -11.81 -41.15 25.30
CA ARG A 19 -12.58 -42.38 25.60
C ARG A 19 -14.08 -42.24 25.79
N LEU A 20 -14.67 -41.07 25.60
CA LEU A 20 -16.10 -40.87 25.82
C LEU A 20 -16.98 -40.91 24.56
N PHE A 21 -16.41 -41.07 23.36
CA PHE A 21 -17.19 -41.05 22.08
C PHE A 21 -16.81 -42.17 21.11
N ALA A 22 -16.57 -43.38 21.63
CA ALA A 22 -16.45 -44.59 20.81
C ALA A 22 -17.79 -45.35 20.88
N GLY A 23 -18.83 -44.86 20.27
CA GLY A 23 -20.13 -45.51 20.14
C GLY A 23 -20.82 -45.02 18.88
N ASN A 24 -21.04 -45.95 17.97
CA ASN A 24 -21.76 -45.91 16.69
C ASN A 24 -22.72 -44.72 16.49
N PHE A 25 -22.39 -43.83 15.55
CA PHE A 25 -23.35 -42.99 14.85
C PHE A 25 -23.33 -43.35 13.36
N SER A 26 -24.06 -44.37 13.01
CA SER A 26 -24.56 -44.57 11.67
C SER A 26 -26.07 -44.69 11.79
N GLN A 27 -26.79 -43.60 11.56
CA GLN A 27 -28.11 -43.59 10.92
C GLN A 27 -28.68 -42.17 10.95
N THR A 28 -29.01 -41.72 9.79
CA THR A 28 -29.87 -40.61 9.37
C THR A 28 -30.93 -40.19 10.39
N ALA A 29 -30.83 -38.95 10.87
CA ALA A 29 -32.00 -38.22 11.33
C ALA A 29 -31.82 -36.74 11.01
N ASN A 30 -32.68 -36.22 10.17
CA ASN A 30 -32.92 -34.82 9.92
C ASN A 30 -33.43 -34.21 11.23
N ILE A 31 -32.55 -33.57 11.97
CA ILE A 31 -32.91 -32.82 13.18
C ILE A 31 -32.83 -31.34 12.84
N ASP A 32 -33.99 -30.73 12.83
CA ASP A 32 -34.19 -29.29 12.70
C ASP A 32 -33.41 -28.54 13.81
N ALA A 33 -32.32 -27.93 13.42
CA ALA A 33 -31.34 -27.30 14.31
C ALA A 33 -31.82 -26.00 14.97
N SER A 34 -33.11 -25.66 14.85
CA SER A 34 -33.66 -24.38 15.29
C SER A 34 -34.21 -24.35 16.74
N ARG A 35 -34.09 -25.44 17.54
CA ARG A 35 -34.72 -25.50 18.87
C ARG A 35 -33.92 -26.21 19.97
N LEU A 36 -32.64 -26.22 19.94
CA LEU A 36 -31.87 -26.59 21.13
C LEU A 36 -31.35 -25.30 21.80
N ALA A 37 -32.08 -24.91 22.83
CA ALA A 37 -31.74 -23.78 23.68
C ALA A 37 -30.38 -24.02 24.36
N VAL A 38 -29.36 -23.23 23.96
CA VAL A 38 -28.02 -23.19 24.55
C VAL A 38 -28.06 -22.73 26.02
N SER A 39 -29.22 -22.28 26.52
CA SER A 39 -29.39 -21.80 27.89
C SER A 39 -29.34 -22.88 28.96
N GLU A 40 -29.55 -24.17 28.66
CA GLU A 40 -29.51 -25.23 29.68
C GLU A 40 -28.13 -25.89 29.83
N PHE A 41 -27.20 -25.68 28.89
CA PHE A 41 -25.89 -26.35 28.95
C PHE A 41 -24.80 -25.55 29.72
N CYS A 42 -25.05 -24.29 30.00
CA CYS A 42 -24.09 -23.44 30.74
C CYS A 42 -24.21 -23.53 32.29
N VAL A 43 -25.18 -24.30 32.83
CA VAL A 43 -25.46 -24.28 34.29
C VAL A 43 -24.72 -25.35 35.09
N HIS A 44 -24.05 -26.30 34.46
CA HIS A 44 -23.37 -27.40 35.16
C HIS A 44 -21.91 -27.61 34.73
N LEU A 45 -21.07 -26.57 34.89
CA LEU A 45 -19.62 -26.76 34.99
C LEU A 45 -19.23 -26.73 36.45
N PRO A 46 -18.60 -27.78 37.01
CA PRO A 46 -18.13 -27.74 38.37
C PRO A 46 -17.04 -26.67 38.54
N GLU A 47 -17.16 -25.84 39.56
CA GLU A 47 -16.17 -24.84 39.97
C GLU A 47 -14.76 -25.46 40.04
N ALA A 48 -13.87 -25.03 39.19
CA ALA A 48 -12.45 -25.38 39.32
C ALA A 48 -11.85 -24.61 40.47
N LYS A 49 -11.67 -25.29 41.60
CA LYS A 49 -10.88 -24.80 42.74
C LYS A 49 -9.41 -25.14 42.50
N ASP A 50 -8.55 -24.14 42.55
CA ASP A 50 -7.12 -24.37 42.64
C ASP A 50 -6.74 -24.95 43.99
N ALA A 51 -5.61 -25.71 44.03
CA ALA A 51 -5.09 -26.40 45.21
C ALA A 51 -4.72 -25.46 46.39
N THR A 52 -4.89 -24.17 46.26
CA THR A 52 -4.56 -23.14 47.27
C THR A 52 -5.76 -22.39 47.82
N GLY A 53 -6.99 -22.69 47.41
CA GLY A 53 -8.22 -22.13 48.00
C GLY A 53 -8.45 -20.62 47.80
N MET A 54 -7.63 -19.91 47.01
CA MET A 54 -7.82 -18.48 46.72
C MET A 54 -8.64 -18.30 45.46
N ARG A 55 -9.75 -17.58 45.55
CA ARG A 55 -10.48 -17.03 44.40
C ARG A 55 -9.58 -16.05 43.68
N LYS A 56 -9.08 -16.43 42.51
CA LYS A 56 -8.53 -15.47 41.57
C LYS A 56 -9.70 -14.89 40.81
N ASP A 57 -10.11 -13.68 41.14
CA ASP A 57 -10.97 -12.86 40.27
C ASP A 57 -10.19 -12.57 39.00
N ILE A 58 -10.34 -13.43 37.99
CA ILE A 58 -9.93 -13.13 36.64
C ILE A 58 -11.02 -12.19 36.13
N SER A 59 -10.81 -10.90 36.32
CA SER A 59 -11.53 -9.89 35.56
C SER A 59 -11.10 -10.05 34.09
N ILE A 60 -11.83 -10.90 33.34
CA ILE A 60 -11.82 -10.85 31.88
C ILE A 60 -12.48 -9.53 31.58
N GLU A 61 -11.69 -8.50 31.24
CA GLU A 61 -12.19 -7.33 30.55
C GLU A 61 -12.76 -7.85 29.22
N THR A 62 -14.03 -8.20 29.21
CA THR A 62 -14.78 -8.45 28.00
C THR A 62 -14.91 -7.11 27.30
N GLU A 63 -14.08 -6.90 26.27
CA GLU A 63 -14.36 -5.82 25.32
C GLU A 63 -15.82 -5.98 24.87
N PRO A 64 -16.59 -4.89 24.82
CA PRO A 64 -18.01 -4.96 24.46
C PRO A 64 -18.17 -5.67 23.12
N GLU A 65 -19.12 -6.59 23.02
CA GLU A 65 -19.41 -7.32 21.79
C GLU A 65 -19.65 -6.33 20.66
N GLU A 66 -18.83 -6.42 19.61
CA GLU A 66 -19.01 -5.61 18.41
C GLU A 66 -20.33 -5.98 17.75
N ARG A 67 -21.22 -5.00 17.60
CA ARG A 67 -22.48 -5.16 16.87
C ARG A 67 -22.44 -4.34 15.59
N ILE A 68 -22.70 -4.98 14.47
CA ILE A 68 -22.91 -4.30 13.18
C ILE A 68 -24.36 -3.83 13.16
N THR A 69 -24.58 -2.52 13.12
CA THR A 69 -25.90 -1.90 13.02
C THR A 69 -26.02 -1.15 11.69
N GLY A 70 -27.24 -1.02 11.17
CA GLY A 70 -27.49 -0.31 9.94
C GLY A 70 -28.10 -1.16 8.82
N ASN A 71 -28.06 -0.65 7.59
CA ASN A 71 -28.65 -1.33 6.44
C ASN A 71 -27.70 -2.40 5.88
N LEU A 72 -27.92 -3.66 6.26
CA LEU A 72 -27.15 -4.83 5.80
C LEU A 72 -27.48 -5.22 4.35
N GLU A 73 -28.62 -4.78 3.81
CA GLU A 73 -29.08 -5.08 2.45
C GLU A 73 -28.60 -4.06 1.40
N TRP A 74 -27.69 -3.14 1.81
CA TRP A 74 -27.15 -2.13 0.91
C TRP A 74 -26.56 -2.75 -0.36
N ASP A 75 -27.04 -2.32 -1.53
CA ASP A 75 -26.59 -2.79 -2.85
C ASP A 75 -26.13 -1.65 -3.77
N GLY A 76 -25.37 -0.68 -3.22
CA GLY A 76 -24.77 0.39 -3.99
C GLY A 76 -25.69 1.54 -4.34
N LEU A 77 -25.23 2.44 -5.21
CA LEU A 77 -25.96 3.61 -5.66
C LEU A 77 -26.75 3.35 -6.94
N HIS A 78 -27.91 4.03 -7.07
CA HIS A 78 -28.73 4.01 -8.29
C HIS A 78 -28.28 5.07 -9.30
N ARG A 79 -28.62 4.87 -10.59
CA ARG A 79 -28.41 5.87 -11.64
C ARG A 79 -29.33 7.08 -11.40
N PRO A 80 -28.90 8.35 -11.67
CA PRO A 80 -27.58 8.73 -12.24
C PRO A 80 -26.50 8.98 -11.17
N ARG A 81 -26.82 8.93 -9.87
CA ARG A 81 -25.93 9.29 -8.75
C ARG A 81 -24.61 8.49 -8.76
N ILE A 82 -24.65 7.23 -9.19
CA ILE A 82 -23.45 6.37 -9.29
C ILE A 82 -22.37 6.98 -10.19
N TYR A 83 -22.73 7.60 -11.32
CA TYR A 83 -21.75 8.15 -12.25
C TYR A 83 -20.96 9.31 -11.62
N TYR A 84 -21.65 10.23 -10.94
CA TYR A 84 -21.01 11.37 -10.27
C TYR A 84 -20.13 10.92 -9.09
N ALA A 85 -20.58 9.92 -8.33
CA ALA A 85 -19.79 9.33 -7.25
C ALA A 85 -18.52 8.67 -7.79
N VAL A 86 -18.62 7.92 -8.89
CA VAL A 86 -17.48 7.26 -9.56
C VAL A 86 -16.49 8.29 -10.11
N ILE A 87 -16.95 9.37 -10.72
CA ILE A 87 -16.08 10.46 -11.19
C ILE A 87 -15.31 11.07 -10.02
N SER A 88 -15.97 11.33 -8.87
CA SER A 88 -15.27 11.84 -7.68
C SER A 88 -14.17 10.89 -7.21
N ILE A 89 -14.43 9.58 -7.15
CA ILE A 89 -13.43 8.57 -6.77
C ILE A 89 -12.26 8.60 -7.77
N PHE A 90 -12.55 8.64 -9.06
CA PHE A 90 -11.52 8.62 -10.11
C PHE A 90 -10.65 9.86 -10.10
N CYS A 91 -11.25 11.04 -9.90
CA CYS A 91 -10.50 12.29 -9.71
C CYS A 91 -9.59 12.21 -8.46
N GLY A 92 -10.04 11.63 -7.36
CA GLY A 92 -9.21 11.45 -6.17
C GLY A 92 -8.05 10.49 -6.37
N ILE A 93 -8.26 9.38 -7.13
CA ILE A 93 -7.17 8.48 -7.52
C ILE A 93 -6.20 9.21 -8.44
N PHE A 94 -6.71 9.91 -9.44
CA PHE A 94 -5.91 10.68 -10.38
C PHE A 94 -5.03 11.68 -9.63
N LEU A 95 -5.59 12.48 -8.71
CA LEU A 95 -4.83 13.41 -7.89
C LEU A 95 -3.67 12.73 -7.17
N SER A 96 -3.93 11.69 -6.41
CA SER A 96 -2.88 11.05 -5.59
C SER A 96 -1.83 10.29 -6.41
N VAL A 97 -2.22 9.65 -7.52
CA VAL A 97 -1.30 8.84 -8.34
C VAL A 97 -0.49 9.71 -9.30
N VAL A 98 -1.14 10.68 -9.93
CA VAL A 98 -0.46 11.61 -10.86
C VAL A 98 0.54 12.48 -10.11
N ASP A 99 0.13 13.05 -8.98
CA ASP A 99 0.99 13.92 -8.16
C ASP A 99 2.29 13.20 -7.72
N GLY A 100 2.18 11.93 -7.29
CA GLY A 100 3.36 11.13 -6.95
C GLY A 100 4.31 10.91 -8.14
N ASN A 101 3.77 10.68 -9.34
CA ASN A 101 4.59 10.43 -10.55
C ASN A 101 5.14 11.70 -11.18
N ILE A 102 4.37 12.79 -11.19
CA ILE A 102 4.81 14.11 -11.67
C ILE A 102 6.06 14.55 -10.92
N CYS A 103 6.05 14.41 -9.60
CA CYS A 103 7.13 14.86 -8.73
C CYS A 103 8.46 14.17 -9.04
N ASN A 104 8.43 12.86 -9.31
CA ASN A 104 9.65 12.09 -9.63
C ASN A 104 10.38 12.66 -10.86
N VAL A 105 9.64 13.00 -11.91
CA VAL A 105 10.21 13.57 -13.15
C VAL A 105 10.74 15.00 -12.93
N ALA A 106 10.09 15.75 -12.03
CA ALA A 106 10.44 17.14 -11.76
C ALA A 106 11.60 17.32 -10.78
N LEU A 107 12.03 16.28 -10.05
CA LEU A 107 13.07 16.38 -9.01
C LEU A 107 14.33 17.10 -9.48
N PRO A 108 14.94 16.77 -10.64
CA PRO A 108 16.14 17.45 -11.10
C PRO A 108 15.90 18.94 -11.35
N THR A 109 14.76 19.30 -11.97
CA THR A 109 14.38 20.69 -12.21
C THR A 109 14.16 21.47 -10.92
N ILE A 110 13.52 20.83 -9.91
CA ILE A 110 13.31 21.42 -8.58
C ILE A 110 14.67 21.65 -7.89
N ALA A 111 15.57 20.66 -7.92
CA ALA A 111 16.90 20.77 -7.35
C ALA A 111 17.67 21.95 -7.95
N GLN A 112 17.68 22.04 -9.28
CA GLN A 112 18.37 23.10 -10.01
C GLN A 112 17.79 24.49 -9.71
N GLN A 113 16.45 24.65 -9.73
CA GLN A 113 15.81 25.95 -9.51
C GLN A 113 15.86 26.42 -8.04
N LEU A 114 15.88 25.51 -7.08
CA LEU A 114 16.05 25.83 -5.66
C LEU A 114 17.52 25.92 -5.23
N GLY A 115 18.48 25.55 -6.10
CA GLY A 115 19.92 25.56 -5.80
C GLY A 115 20.32 24.58 -4.69
N VAL A 116 19.67 23.42 -4.64
CA VAL A 116 19.90 22.37 -3.64
C VAL A 116 20.52 21.12 -4.26
N SER A 117 21.11 20.26 -3.44
CA SER A 117 21.66 19.00 -3.93
C SER A 117 20.59 18.06 -4.46
N SER A 118 20.97 17.17 -5.39
CA SER A 118 20.08 16.12 -5.88
C SER A 118 19.58 15.21 -4.75
N ALA A 119 20.46 14.88 -3.79
CA ALA A 119 20.11 14.10 -2.61
C ALA A 119 19.03 14.79 -1.75
N ASP A 120 19.20 16.09 -1.48
CA ASP A 120 18.23 16.83 -0.67
C ASP A 120 16.87 16.95 -1.39
N SER A 121 16.86 17.09 -2.71
CA SER A 121 15.61 17.19 -3.47
C SER A 121 14.72 15.94 -3.36
N ILE A 122 15.29 14.76 -3.13
CA ILE A 122 14.57 13.50 -2.98
C ILE A 122 13.62 13.53 -1.75
N TRP A 123 13.93 14.39 -0.75
CA TRP A 123 13.03 14.60 0.38
C TRP A 123 11.63 15.09 -0.02
N VAL A 124 11.49 15.75 -1.16
CA VAL A 124 10.19 16.18 -1.70
C VAL A 124 9.27 14.97 -1.97
N VAL A 125 9.84 13.85 -2.40
CA VAL A 125 9.12 12.59 -2.61
C VAL A 125 9.03 11.79 -1.32
N ASN A 126 10.12 11.68 -0.57
CA ASN A 126 10.18 10.86 0.63
C ASN A 126 9.25 11.36 1.74
N ALA A 127 9.17 12.69 1.98
CA ALA A 127 8.27 13.25 2.98
C ALA A 127 6.79 12.91 2.69
N PHE A 128 6.39 12.99 1.43
CA PHE A 128 5.04 12.62 1.00
C PHE A 128 4.75 11.14 1.26
N GLN A 129 5.64 10.25 0.80
CA GLN A 129 5.44 8.80 0.95
C GLN A 129 5.52 8.35 2.41
N LEU A 130 6.44 8.94 3.19
CA LEU A 130 6.61 8.66 4.60
C LEU A 130 5.32 8.93 5.39
N VAL A 131 4.72 10.11 5.19
CA VAL A 131 3.47 10.45 5.88
C VAL A 131 2.31 9.54 5.45
N ILE A 132 2.23 9.17 4.16
CA ILE A 132 1.24 8.18 3.72
C ILE A 132 1.45 6.86 4.46
N MET A 133 2.67 6.36 4.54
CA MET A 133 2.98 5.09 5.20
C MET A 133 2.66 5.12 6.70
N MET A 134 2.97 6.22 7.39
CA MET A 134 2.68 6.40 8.81
C MET A 134 1.20 6.44 9.13
N THR A 135 0.35 6.93 8.21
CA THR A 135 -1.03 7.30 8.53
C THR A 135 -2.10 6.50 7.76
N LEU A 136 -1.73 5.73 6.74
CA LEU A 136 -2.67 4.98 5.89
C LEU A 136 -3.53 3.98 6.70
N LEU A 137 -2.93 3.19 7.57
CA LEU A 137 -3.64 2.21 8.39
C LEU A 137 -4.52 2.87 9.47
N PRO A 138 -4.05 3.87 10.23
CA PRO A 138 -4.90 4.68 11.09
C PRO A 138 -6.13 5.26 10.40
N PHE A 139 -5.99 5.88 9.23
CA PHE A 139 -7.12 6.45 8.51
C PHE A 139 -8.07 5.39 7.93
N SER A 140 -7.57 4.22 7.55
CA SER A 140 -8.42 3.09 7.17
C SER A 140 -9.35 2.70 8.33
N THR A 141 -8.80 2.57 9.53
CA THR A 141 -9.57 2.27 10.75
C THR A 141 -10.57 3.38 11.09
N LEU A 142 -10.16 4.65 10.97
CA LEU A 142 -11.07 5.79 11.18
C LEU A 142 -12.23 5.79 10.18
N GLY A 143 -11.98 5.42 8.93
CA GLY A 143 -13.02 5.28 7.90
C GLY A 143 -14.05 4.21 8.25
N GLU A 144 -13.59 3.06 8.77
CA GLU A 144 -14.47 1.98 9.24
C GLU A 144 -15.35 2.41 10.42
N LEU A 145 -14.75 3.09 11.40
CA LEU A 145 -15.43 3.46 12.64
C LEU A 145 -16.38 4.65 12.48
N TYR A 146 -15.98 5.67 11.73
CA TYR A 146 -16.76 6.90 11.66
C TYR A 146 -17.47 7.07 10.32
N SER A 147 -16.75 7.20 9.21
CA SER A 147 -17.33 7.31 7.87
C SER A 147 -16.21 7.34 6.82
N TYR A 148 -16.30 6.48 5.83
CA TYR A 148 -15.41 6.50 4.67
C TYR A 148 -15.52 7.81 3.89
N LYS A 149 -16.76 8.33 3.71
CA LYS A 149 -17.01 9.61 3.04
C LYS A 149 -16.34 10.78 3.74
N LYS A 150 -16.46 10.87 5.09
CA LYS A 150 -15.86 11.97 5.86
C LYS A 150 -14.34 11.94 5.78
N VAL A 151 -13.72 10.75 5.91
CA VAL A 151 -12.27 10.59 5.79
C VAL A 151 -11.82 10.95 4.37
N TYR A 152 -12.52 10.49 3.34
CA TYR A 152 -12.20 10.81 1.95
C TYR A 152 -12.26 12.31 1.67
N LEU A 153 -13.36 12.97 2.03
CA LEU A 153 -13.53 14.41 1.82
C LEU A 153 -12.53 15.24 2.62
N GLY A 154 -12.27 14.86 3.87
CA GLY A 154 -11.21 15.46 4.68
C GLY A 154 -9.86 15.33 3.99
N GLY A 155 -9.57 14.16 3.42
CA GLY A 155 -8.36 13.90 2.64
C GLY A 155 -8.24 14.79 1.41
N VAL A 156 -9.31 14.90 0.62
CA VAL A 156 -9.34 15.79 -0.57
C VAL A 156 -9.13 17.25 -0.17
N ALA A 157 -9.76 17.72 0.92
CA ALA A 157 -9.59 19.09 1.40
C ALA A 157 -8.14 19.34 1.86
N VAL A 158 -7.57 18.45 2.69
CA VAL A 158 -6.18 18.56 3.16
C VAL A 158 -5.21 18.53 1.98
N PHE A 159 -5.40 17.61 1.03
CA PHE A 159 -4.57 17.49 -0.17
C PHE A 159 -4.60 18.77 -1.02
N THR A 160 -5.79 19.33 -1.24
CA THR A 160 -5.99 20.55 -2.04
C THR A 160 -5.35 21.77 -1.36
N VAL A 161 -5.54 21.94 -0.06
CA VAL A 161 -4.90 23.02 0.72
C VAL A 161 -3.38 22.87 0.73
N ALA A 162 -2.88 21.65 0.93
CA ALA A 162 -1.45 21.38 0.88
C ALA A 162 -0.85 21.66 -0.51
N SER A 163 -1.61 21.40 -1.59
CA SER A 163 -1.18 21.74 -2.96
C SER A 163 -1.00 23.25 -3.15
N VAL A 164 -1.83 24.07 -2.50
CA VAL A 164 -1.62 25.54 -2.47
C VAL A 164 -0.29 25.88 -1.79
N PHE A 165 0.01 25.26 -0.64
CA PHE A 165 1.29 25.50 0.04
C PHE A 165 2.49 24.99 -0.79
N CYS A 166 2.37 23.86 -1.49
CA CYS A 166 3.40 23.41 -2.42
C CYS A 166 3.65 24.43 -3.54
N THR A 167 2.57 24.99 -4.12
CA THR A 167 2.64 25.99 -5.20
C THR A 167 3.31 27.29 -4.72
N LEU A 168 3.08 27.69 -3.48
CA LEU A 168 3.65 28.90 -2.86
C LEU A 168 5.03 28.68 -2.23
N SER A 169 5.59 27.48 -2.34
CA SER A 169 6.88 27.16 -1.72
C SER A 169 8.04 27.82 -2.46
N HIS A 170 8.87 28.56 -1.74
CA HIS A 170 10.08 29.24 -2.26
C HIS A 170 11.38 28.63 -1.74
N SER A 171 11.31 27.61 -0.89
CA SER A 171 12.47 26.93 -0.32
C SER A 171 12.21 25.44 -0.16
N LEU A 172 13.27 24.63 -0.17
CA LEU A 172 13.17 23.18 0.00
C LEU A 172 12.49 22.79 1.32
N PRO A 173 12.83 23.36 2.50
CA PRO A 173 12.16 22.99 3.76
C PRO A 173 10.64 23.26 3.73
N MET A 174 10.23 24.40 3.13
CA MET A 174 8.81 24.72 2.98
C MET A 174 8.11 23.72 2.07
N LEU A 175 8.75 23.34 0.96
CA LEU A 175 8.21 22.35 0.03
C LEU A 175 8.09 20.97 0.71
N ILE A 176 9.11 20.53 1.46
CA ILE A 176 9.09 19.26 2.20
C ILE A 176 7.94 19.24 3.22
N ALA A 177 7.78 20.32 4.01
CA ALA A 177 6.68 20.42 4.98
C ALA A 177 5.31 20.40 4.28
N SER A 178 5.17 21.10 3.16
CA SER A 178 3.95 21.11 2.35
C SER A 178 3.65 19.73 1.75
N ARG A 179 4.68 19.00 1.31
CA ARG A 179 4.57 17.63 0.80
C ARG A 179 4.19 16.63 1.90
N ALA A 180 4.72 16.79 3.11
CA ALA A 180 4.29 16.01 4.27
C ALA A 180 2.80 16.21 4.56
N PHE A 181 2.34 17.47 4.54
CA PHE A 181 0.92 17.79 4.72
C PHE A 181 0.05 17.27 3.58
N GLN A 182 0.53 17.31 2.33
CA GLN A 182 -0.14 16.74 1.17
C GLN A 182 -0.22 15.20 1.27
N GLY A 183 0.83 14.55 1.77
CA GLY A 183 0.86 13.10 2.06
C GLY A 183 -0.22 12.66 3.06
N LEU A 184 -0.52 13.50 4.07
CA LEU A 184 -1.62 13.25 4.99
C LEU A 184 -2.98 13.18 4.25
N GLY A 185 -3.25 14.15 3.36
CA GLY A 185 -4.45 14.15 2.54
C GLY A 185 -4.55 12.95 1.60
N ALA A 186 -3.43 12.61 0.93
CA ALA A 186 -3.35 11.44 0.06
C ALA A 186 -3.61 10.13 0.83
N SER A 187 -3.04 9.99 2.01
CA SER A 187 -3.24 8.86 2.90
C SER A 187 -4.72 8.66 3.27
N MET A 188 -5.41 9.74 3.64
CA MET A 188 -6.85 9.73 3.94
C MET A 188 -7.66 9.25 2.73
N MET A 189 -7.37 9.75 1.52
CA MET A 189 -8.08 9.32 0.30
C MET A 189 -7.78 7.86 -0.04
N MET A 190 -6.51 7.47 -0.06
CA MET A 190 -6.09 6.12 -0.48
C MET A 190 -6.57 5.03 0.48
N SER A 191 -6.59 5.30 1.79
CA SER A 191 -6.97 4.33 2.82
C SER A 191 -8.42 3.84 2.69
N VAL A 192 -9.33 4.70 2.21
CA VAL A 192 -10.76 4.41 2.12
C VAL A 192 -11.27 4.19 0.69
N ASN A 193 -10.42 4.38 -0.32
CA ASN A 193 -10.82 4.34 -1.73
C ASN A 193 -11.53 3.03 -2.12
N THR A 194 -10.94 1.89 -1.80
CA THR A 194 -11.52 0.57 -2.10
C THR A 194 -12.85 0.35 -1.36
N SER A 195 -12.95 0.82 -0.12
CA SER A 195 -14.16 0.71 0.69
C SER A 195 -15.30 1.56 0.14
N ILE A 196 -15.00 2.80 -0.28
CA ILE A 196 -15.99 3.66 -0.95
C ILE A 196 -16.45 3.04 -2.27
N ALA A 197 -15.53 2.46 -3.06
CA ALA A 197 -15.90 1.79 -4.28
C ALA A 197 -16.89 0.64 -4.04
N LYS A 198 -16.72 -0.16 -2.96
CA LYS A 198 -17.67 -1.20 -2.56
C LYS A 198 -19.03 -0.64 -2.17
N LEU A 199 -19.11 0.57 -1.63
CA LEU A 199 -20.38 1.22 -1.28
C LEU A 199 -21.09 1.82 -2.49
N VAL A 200 -20.33 2.26 -3.50
CA VAL A 200 -20.86 2.91 -4.70
C VAL A 200 -21.37 1.90 -5.73
N PHE A 201 -20.62 0.80 -5.96
CA PHE A 201 -20.99 -0.20 -6.96
C PHE A 201 -21.93 -1.26 -6.39
N PRO A 202 -23.05 -1.61 -7.10
CA PRO A 202 -23.88 -2.76 -6.76
C PRO A 202 -23.06 -4.06 -6.70
N LYS A 203 -23.41 -4.99 -5.80
CA LYS A 203 -22.69 -6.27 -5.59
C LYS A 203 -22.45 -7.02 -6.91
N ARG A 204 -23.44 -7.07 -7.80
CA ARG A 204 -23.36 -7.71 -9.14
C ARG A 204 -22.36 -7.04 -10.09
N HIS A 205 -22.01 -5.78 -9.87
CA HIS A 205 -21.10 -4.98 -10.70
C HIS A 205 -19.79 -4.62 -10.01
N LEU A 206 -19.56 -5.10 -8.79
CA LEU A 206 -18.38 -4.78 -8.00
C LEU A 206 -17.08 -5.16 -8.72
N GLY A 207 -17.04 -6.32 -9.39
CA GLY A 207 -15.88 -6.74 -10.19
C GLY A 207 -15.55 -5.75 -11.31
N LYS A 208 -16.58 -5.21 -12.01
CA LYS A 208 -16.37 -4.15 -13.00
C LYS A 208 -15.84 -2.86 -12.36
N GLY A 209 -16.38 -2.48 -11.20
CA GLY A 209 -15.92 -1.30 -10.45
C GLY A 209 -14.46 -1.41 -10.04
N VAL A 210 -14.02 -2.55 -9.53
CA VAL A 210 -12.62 -2.80 -9.17
C VAL A 210 -11.71 -2.76 -10.41
N SER A 211 -12.14 -3.35 -11.53
CA SER A 211 -11.37 -3.31 -12.79
C SER A 211 -11.23 -1.90 -13.33
N ILE A 212 -12.30 -1.09 -13.32
CA ILE A 212 -12.24 0.32 -13.74
C ILE A 212 -11.30 1.12 -12.83
N ASN A 213 -11.38 0.89 -11.51
CA ASN A 213 -10.47 1.53 -10.54
C ASN A 213 -8.99 1.24 -10.88
N ALA A 214 -8.65 -0.02 -11.17
CA ALA A 214 -7.31 -0.41 -11.59
C ALA A 214 -6.88 0.27 -12.91
N THR A 215 -7.81 0.39 -13.86
CA THR A 215 -7.56 1.09 -15.14
C THR A 215 -7.27 2.58 -14.91
N VAL A 216 -8.02 3.24 -14.02
CA VAL A 216 -7.78 4.65 -13.68
C VAL A 216 -6.41 4.83 -13.02
N VAL A 217 -6.02 3.94 -12.10
CA VAL A 217 -4.68 3.97 -11.50
C VAL A 217 -3.60 3.84 -12.57
N ALA A 218 -3.74 2.89 -13.50
CA ALA A 218 -2.77 2.68 -14.58
C ALA A 218 -2.69 3.90 -15.52
N LEU A 219 -3.84 4.43 -15.95
CA LEU A 219 -3.90 5.62 -16.80
C LEU A 219 -3.28 6.85 -16.11
N SER A 220 -3.57 7.04 -14.83
CA SER A 220 -2.98 8.10 -14.00
C SER A 220 -1.45 7.98 -13.92
N ALA A 221 -0.95 6.74 -13.75
CA ALA A 221 0.49 6.50 -13.72
C ALA A 221 1.19 6.81 -15.05
N VAL A 222 0.55 6.45 -16.19
CA VAL A 222 1.04 6.78 -17.53
C VAL A 222 1.03 8.29 -17.78
N SER A 223 -0.02 8.97 -17.34
CA SER A 223 -0.21 10.40 -17.58
C SER A 223 0.78 11.27 -16.79
N GLY A 224 1.25 10.81 -15.64
CA GLY A 224 2.09 11.59 -14.74
C GLY A 224 3.32 12.22 -15.42
N PRO A 225 4.24 11.43 -15.97
CA PRO A 225 5.43 11.96 -16.65
C PRO A 225 5.11 12.87 -17.83
N SER A 226 4.10 12.53 -18.64
CA SER A 226 3.67 13.35 -19.79
C SER A 226 3.09 14.70 -19.36
N ILE A 227 2.29 14.72 -18.27
CA ILE A 227 1.75 15.95 -17.69
C ILE A 227 2.89 16.81 -17.11
N ALA A 228 3.87 16.18 -16.42
CA ALA A 228 5.04 16.88 -15.92
C ALA A 228 5.79 17.57 -17.05
N ALA A 229 6.10 16.82 -18.12
CA ALA A 229 6.77 17.33 -19.30
C ALA A 229 6.00 18.50 -19.94
N GLY A 230 4.69 18.35 -20.13
CA GLY A 230 3.83 19.39 -20.72
C GLY A 230 3.81 20.67 -19.87
N ILE A 231 3.70 20.57 -18.56
CA ILE A 231 3.71 21.75 -17.68
C ILE A 231 5.10 22.41 -17.67
N LEU A 232 6.17 21.63 -17.50
CA LEU A 232 7.53 22.15 -17.43
C LEU A 232 8.02 22.77 -18.74
N SER A 233 7.37 22.48 -19.89
CA SER A 233 7.67 23.12 -21.18
C SER A 233 7.19 24.57 -21.25
N VAL A 234 6.18 24.97 -20.47
CA VAL A 234 5.51 26.28 -20.58
C VAL A 234 5.48 27.05 -19.24
N ALA A 235 5.74 26.37 -18.13
CA ALA A 235 5.61 26.96 -16.79
C ALA A 235 6.67 26.40 -15.81
N PRO A 236 7.02 27.15 -14.74
CA PRO A 236 7.95 26.67 -13.72
C PRO A 236 7.31 25.56 -12.85
N TRP A 237 8.14 24.81 -12.12
CA TRP A 237 7.73 23.63 -11.33
C TRP A 237 6.55 23.84 -10.35
N PRO A 238 6.30 25.02 -9.74
CA PRO A 238 5.15 25.16 -8.83
C PRO A 238 3.80 24.86 -9.48
N TRP A 239 3.68 25.04 -10.80
CA TRP A 239 2.46 24.72 -11.55
C TRP A 239 2.12 23.23 -11.57
N LEU A 240 3.11 22.35 -11.32
CA LEU A 240 2.87 20.92 -11.15
C LEU A 240 1.94 20.62 -9.96
N PHE A 241 1.98 21.45 -8.93
CA PHE A 241 1.11 21.36 -7.77
C PHE A 241 -0.17 22.19 -7.94
N ALA A 242 -0.10 23.30 -8.66
CA ALA A 242 -1.25 24.16 -8.91
C ALA A 242 -2.38 23.45 -9.66
N ILE A 243 -2.08 22.51 -10.58
CA ILE A 243 -3.07 21.72 -11.31
C ILE A 243 -3.95 20.87 -10.38
N ASN A 244 -3.46 20.51 -9.19
CA ASN A 244 -4.21 19.74 -8.21
C ASN A 244 -5.35 20.54 -7.58
N ILE A 245 -5.24 21.88 -7.55
CA ILE A 245 -6.20 22.75 -6.86
C ILE A 245 -7.59 22.70 -7.51
N PRO A 246 -7.75 22.99 -8.81
CA PRO A 246 -9.08 22.94 -9.45
C PRO A 246 -9.66 21.52 -9.44
N VAL A 247 -8.82 20.49 -9.69
CA VAL A 247 -9.27 19.09 -9.67
C VAL A 247 -9.71 18.68 -8.27
N GLY A 248 -8.98 19.11 -7.22
CA GLY A 248 -9.33 18.85 -5.82
C GLY A 248 -10.66 19.50 -5.41
N ILE A 249 -10.89 20.74 -5.80
CA ILE A 249 -12.16 21.46 -5.54
C ILE A 249 -13.33 20.71 -6.21
N ILE A 250 -13.20 20.34 -7.48
CA ILE A 250 -14.23 19.58 -8.21
C ILE A 250 -14.49 18.23 -7.51
N THR A 251 -13.42 17.51 -7.16
CA THR A 251 -13.49 16.22 -6.45
C THR A 251 -14.22 16.36 -5.12
N PHE A 252 -13.91 17.39 -4.35
CA PHE A 252 -14.55 17.67 -3.06
C PHE A 252 -16.05 17.95 -3.22
N LEU A 253 -16.42 18.86 -4.13
CA LEU A 253 -17.82 19.21 -4.36
C LEU A 253 -18.66 18.03 -4.85
N MET A 254 -18.12 17.25 -5.79
CA MET A 254 -18.76 16.04 -6.29
C MET A 254 -18.87 14.98 -5.20
N GLY A 255 -17.81 14.75 -4.44
CA GLY A 255 -17.80 13.78 -3.35
C GLY A 255 -18.78 14.15 -2.23
N TRP A 256 -18.79 15.41 -1.83
CA TRP A 256 -19.73 15.92 -0.82
C TRP A 256 -21.19 15.67 -1.21
N ARG A 257 -21.54 15.93 -2.47
CA ARG A 257 -22.93 15.84 -2.96
C ARG A 257 -23.38 14.42 -3.27
N PHE A 258 -22.47 13.54 -3.78
CA PHE A 258 -22.88 12.29 -4.41
C PHE A 258 -22.39 11.03 -3.69
N LEU A 259 -21.30 11.08 -2.90
CA LEU A 259 -20.84 9.89 -2.17
C LEU A 259 -21.84 9.49 -1.08
N PRO A 260 -22.05 8.17 -0.87
CA PRO A 260 -22.90 7.65 0.20
C PRO A 260 -22.19 7.75 1.56
N ASP A 261 -22.95 7.89 2.62
CA ASP A 261 -22.46 7.64 3.99
C ASP A 261 -22.39 6.13 4.24
N ASN A 262 -21.69 5.72 5.32
CA ASN A 262 -21.60 4.30 5.66
C ASN A 262 -22.99 3.74 5.97
N PRO A 263 -23.46 2.70 5.24
CA PRO A 263 -24.77 2.10 5.51
C PRO A 263 -24.79 1.26 6.79
N THR A 264 -23.61 0.84 7.26
CA THR A 264 -23.43 0.05 8.49
C THR A 264 -22.43 0.74 9.42
N HIS A 265 -22.65 0.59 10.72
CA HIS A 265 -21.77 1.10 11.76
C HIS A 265 -21.32 -0.04 12.67
N ILE A 266 -20.06 -0.01 13.07
CA ILE A 266 -19.51 -0.97 14.03
C ILE A 266 -19.61 -0.32 15.42
N VAL A 267 -20.49 -0.86 16.26
CA VAL A 267 -20.67 -0.40 17.65
C VAL A 267 -19.80 -1.27 18.56
N GLY A 268 -19.17 -0.66 19.56
CA GLY A 268 -18.33 -1.37 20.54
C GLY A 268 -16.84 -1.41 20.19
N ARG A 269 -16.43 -0.95 19.00
CA ARG A 269 -15.01 -0.82 18.62
C ARG A 269 -14.53 0.62 18.81
N HIS A 270 -13.40 0.80 19.47
CA HIS A 270 -12.79 2.11 19.71
C HIS A 270 -11.50 2.29 18.91
N PHE A 271 -11.25 3.53 18.49
CA PHE A 271 -9.99 3.88 17.88
C PHE A 271 -8.88 3.99 18.93
N HIS A 272 -7.85 3.18 18.79
CA HIS A 272 -6.71 3.18 19.68
C HIS A 272 -5.62 4.13 19.19
N ILE A 273 -5.60 5.35 19.74
CA ILE A 273 -4.61 6.39 19.36
C ILE A 273 -3.18 5.90 19.62
N GLY A 274 -2.94 5.13 20.69
CA GLY A 274 -1.62 4.55 21.00
C GLY A 274 -1.09 3.65 19.89
N ASP A 275 -1.93 2.81 19.29
CA ASP A 275 -1.54 1.95 18.16
C ASP A 275 -1.23 2.77 16.90
N ALA A 276 -1.96 3.87 16.66
CA ALA A 276 -1.70 4.78 15.55
C ALA A 276 -0.36 5.54 15.74
N ILE A 277 -0.07 5.99 16.95
CA ILE A 277 1.21 6.64 17.29
C ILE A 277 2.37 5.64 17.15
N LEU A 278 2.21 4.41 17.64
CA LEU A 278 3.24 3.37 17.50
C LEU A 278 3.47 3.02 16.03
N ASN A 279 2.41 2.92 15.22
CA ASN A 279 2.53 2.72 13.78
C ASN A 279 3.34 3.85 13.12
N ALA A 280 2.99 5.09 13.42
CA ALA A 280 3.69 6.25 12.89
C ALA A 280 5.15 6.29 13.35
N ALA A 281 5.43 6.01 14.63
CA ALA A 281 6.78 5.99 15.18
C ALA A 281 7.65 4.90 14.54
N VAL A 282 7.13 3.68 14.38
CA VAL A 282 7.87 2.56 13.78
C VAL A 282 8.25 2.85 12.34
N PHE A 283 7.29 3.23 11.50
CA PHE A 283 7.56 3.52 10.10
C PHE A 283 8.37 4.81 9.92
N GLY A 284 8.10 5.83 10.74
CA GLY A 284 8.86 7.08 10.74
C GLY A 284 10.33 6.85 11.10
N LEU A 285 10.62 6.14 12.19
CA LEU A 285 11.99 5.83 12.61
C LEU A 285 12.68 4.90 11.62
N LEU A 286 11.97 3.93 11.03
CA LEU A 286 12.55 3.02 10.04
C LEU A 286 13.12 3.78 8.85
N ILE A 287 12.34 4.70 8.27
CA ILE A 287 12.81 5.51 7.14
C ILE A 287 13.83 6.56 7.59
N ALA A 288 13.63 7.19 8.77
CA ALA A 288 14.58 8.14 9.30
C ALA A 288 15.98 7.52 9.48
N CYS A 289 16.08 6.26 9.91
CA CYS A 289 17.38 5.56 10.01
C CYS A 289 18.07 5.45 8.63
N ILE A 290 17.31 5.13 7.57
CA ILE A 290 17.85 5.01 6.22
C ILE A 290 18.29 6.39 5.72
N GLU A 291 17.46 7.41 5.90
CA GLU A 291 17.74 8.79 5.49
C GLU A 291 18.92 9.41 6.24
N MET A 292 19.02 9.21 7.56
CA MET A 292 20.16 9.68 8.34
C MET A 292 21.48 9.09 7.82
N TYR A 293 21.48 7.82 7.44
CA TYR A 293 22.64 7.18 6.84
C TYR A 293 22.95 7.78 5.45
N SER A 294 21.93 8.03 4.64
CA SER A 294 22.06 8.63 3.29
C SER A 294 22.63 10.04 3.31
N HIS A 295 22.40 10.81 4.38
CA HIS A 295 22.92 12.19 4.53
C HIS A 295 24.25 12.26 5.29
N GLY A 296 24.95 11.12 5.45
CA GLY A 296 26.27 11.09 6.08
C GLY A 296 26.26 11.43 7.57
N VAL A 297 25.12 11.30 8.24
CA VAL A 297 25.05 11.43 9.70
C VAL A 297 25.92 10.35 10.35
N THR A 298 26.58 10.70 11.45
CA THR A 298 27.54 9.80 12.10
C THR A 298 26.93 8.40 12.33
N PRO A 299 27.69 7.31 12.07
CA PRO A 299 27.19 5.94 12.27
C PRO A 299 26.66 5.68 13.68
N VAL A 300 27.18 6.39 14.68
CA VAL A 300 26.73 6.33 16.07
C VAL A 300 25.29 6.85 16.21
N ALA A 301 24.96 7.98 15.55
CA ALA A 301 23.60 8.53 15.60
C ALA A 301 22.60 7.63 14.84
N VAL A 302 23.02 7.03 13.72
CA VAL A 302 22.20 6.04 12.97
C VAL A 302 21.97 4.81 13.83
N ALA A 303 23.00 4.29 14.51
CA ALA A 303 22.85 3.15 15.42
C ALA A 303 21.93 3.50 16.62
N ALA A 304 22.04 4.69 17.17
CA ALA A 304 21.14 5.15 18.24
C ALA A 304 19.68 5.21 17.77
N ALA A 305 19.43 5.72 16.56
CA ALA A 305 18.08 5.75 15.97
C ALA A 305 17.56 4.32 15.71
N ALA A 306 18.40 3.39 15.25
CA ALA A 306 18.05 1.99 15.06
C ALA A 306 17.73 1.30 16.40
N VAL A 307 18.48 1.58 17.45
CA VAL A 307 18.17 1.09 18.82
C VAL A 307 16.85 1.69 19.30
N LEU A 308 16.62 3.00 19.07
CA LEU A 308 15.36 3.66 19.43
C LEU A 308 14.15 3.04 18.70
N LEU A 309 14.34 2.48 17.51
CA LEU A 309 13.29 1.77 16.77
C LEU A 309 12.88 0.45 17.44
N ILE A 310 13.78 -0.22 18.17
CA ILE A 310 13.51 -1.53 18.78
C ILE A 310 12.36 -1.45 19.78
N VAL A 311 12.34 -0.43 20.62
CA VAL A 311 11.32 -0.30 21.69
C VAL A 311 9.91 -0.09 21.10
N PRO A 312 9.65 0.95 20.28
CA PRO A 312 8.33 1.11 19.66
C PRO A 312 7.99 -0.05 18.72
N GLY A 313 8.95 -0.64 18.01
CA GLY A 313 8.75 -1.82 17.19
C GLY A 313 8.26 -3.02 18.01
N PHE A 314 8.92 -3.33 19.12
CA PHE A 314 8.50 -4.41 20.02
C PHE A 314 7.12 -4.13 20.63
N LEU A 315 6.88 -2.92 21.11
CA LEU A 315 5.59 -2.52 21.67
C LEU A 315 4.47 -2.61 20.63
N TYR A 316 4.72 -2.18 19.40
CA TYR A 316 3.78 -2.23 18.30
C TYR A 316 3.42 -3.68 17.94
N ILE A 317 4.43 -4.54 17.72
CA ILE A 317 4.20 -5.96 17.44
C ILE A 317 3.41 -6.62 18.57
N ARG A 318 3.81 -6.37 19.83
CA ARG A 318 3.12 -6.92 21.01
C ARG A 318 1.67 -6.44 21.11
N SER A 319 1.41 -5.15 20.81
CA SER A 319 0.05 -4.58 20.78
C SER A 319 -0.78 -5.26 19.68
N GLN A 320 -0.27 -5.31 18.45
CA GLN A 320 -0.99 -5.89 17.32
C GLN A 320 -1.29 -7.39 17.46
N LEU A 321 -0.38 -8.17 18.06
CA LEU A 321 -0.59 -9.60 18.32
C LEU A 321 -1.65 -9.88 19.39
N ARG A 322 -1.95 -8.92 20.26
CA ARG A 322 -2.98 -9.03 21.30
C ARG A 322 -4.35 -8.56 20.84
N ARG A 323 -4.42 -7.80 19.74
CA ARG A 323 -5.67 -7.24 19.22
C ARG A 323 -6.47 -8.29 18.43
N ARG A 324 -7.77 -8.30 18.63
CA ARG A 324 -8.71 -9.11 17.81
C ARG A 324 -8.73 -8.64 16.35
N TYR A 325 -8.59 -7.33 16.13
CA TYR A 325 -8.54 -6.67 14.81
C TYR A 325 -7.29 -5.80 14.70
N PRO A 326 -6.13 -6.41 14.42
CA PRO A 326 -4.88 -5.66 14.31
C PRO A 326 -4.86 -4.79 13.05
N MET A 327 -4.24 -3.60 13.14
CA MET A 327 -4.00 -2.73 11.98
C MET A 327 -3.03 -3.41 11.00
N LEU A 328 -1.94 -4.01 11.51
CA LEU A 328 -1.01 -4.84 10.75
C LEU A 328 -1.19 -6.32 11.11
N PRO A 329 -1.52 -7.17 10.11
CA PRO A 329 -1.80 -8.57 10.34
C PRO A 329 -0.52 -9.42 10.39
N PHE A 330 0.28 -9.28 11.45
CA PHE A 330 1.49 -10.09 11.65
C PHE A 330 1.24 -11.61 11.70
N ASP A 331 0.04 -12.00 12.09
CA ASP A 331 -0.42 -13.40 12.07
C ASP A 331 -0.46 -13.98 10.66
N LEU A 332 -0.79 -13.19 9.64
CA LEU A 332 -0.78 -13.64 8.24
C LEU A 332 0.65 -13.88 7.72
N LEU A 333 1.66 -13.26 8.28
CA LEU A 333 3.06 -13.52 7.92
C LEU A 333 3.52 -14.94 8.28
N ARG A 334 2.78 -15.67 9.10
CA ARG A 334 3.02 -17.11 9.34
C ARG A 334 2.64 -17.99 8.15
N ILE A 335 1.87 -17.47 7.20
CA ILE A 335 1.52 -18.17 5.97
C ILE A 335 2.68 -17.97 4.96
N PRO A 336 3.44 -19.04 4.58
CA PRO A 336 4.65 -18.87 3.77
C PRO A 336 4.40 -18.18 2.43
N ALA A 337 3.30 -18.52 1.73
CA ALA A 337 2.93 -17.88 0.47
C ALA A 337 2.66 -16.38 0.63
N PHE A 338 2.01 -15.98 1.72
CA PHE A 338 1.73 -14.59 2.05
C PHE A 338 3.03 -13.83 2.37
N SER A 339 3.85 -14.38 3.27
CA SER A 339 5.11 -13.77 3.70
C SER A 339 6.09 -13.58 2.53
N MET A 340 6.28 -14.62 1.70
CA MET A 340 7.12 -14.51 0.51
C MET A 340 6.60 -13.48 -0.48
N SER A 341 5.27 -13.32 -0.61
CA SER A 341 4.66 -12.30 -1.47
C SER A 341 4.90 -10.88 -0.93
N VAL A 342 4.85 -10.69 0.39
CA VAL A 342 5.17 -9.41 1.05
C VAL A 342 6.65 -9.05 0.81
N ILE A 343 7.58 -9.96 1.07
CA ILE A 343 9.02 -9.73 0.87
C ILE A 343 9.31 -9.39 -0.59
N THR A 344 8.78 -10.20 -1.53
CA THR A 344 8.95 -9.93 -2.97
C THR A 344 8.37 -8.56 -3.36
N SER A 345 7.24 -8.15 -2.78
CA SER A 345 6.66 -6.81 -2.99
C SER A 345 7.62 -5.73 -2.52
N VAL A 346 8.12 -5.79 -1.28
CA VAL A 346 9.06 -4.78 -0.75
C VAL A 346 10.24 -4.63 -1.68
N VAL A 347 10.92 -5.74 -2.01
CA VAL A 347 12.13 -5.73 -2.85
C VAL A 347 11.84 -5.18 -4.25
N SER A 348 10.74 -5.58 -4.87
CA SER A 348 10.39 -5.14 -6.23
C SER A 348 9.97 -3.68 -6.31
N TYR A 349 9.22 -3.19 -5.31
CA TYR A 349 8.86 -1.77 -5.23
C TYR A 349 10.05 -0.88 -4.87
N THR A 350 11.03 -1.41 -4.09
CA THR A 350 12.32 -0.73 -3.86
C THR A 350 13.06 -0.53 -5.18
N ALA A 351 13.24 -1.60 -5.95
CA ALA A 351 13.91 -1.53 -7.25
C ALA A 351 13.17 -0.62 -8.25
N GLN A 352 11.83 -0.71 -8.29
CA GLN A 352 11.01 0.18 -9.11
C GLN A 352 11.29 1.66 -8.78
N MET A 353 11.27 2.00 -7.49
CA MET A 353 11.43 3.40 -7.07
C MET A 353 12.83 3.92 -7.32
N MET A 354 13.85 3.06 -7.19
CA MET A 354 15.23 3.42 -7.55
C MET A 354 15.34 3.82 -9.02
N VAL A 355 14.67 3.10 -9.92
CA VAL A 355 14.65 3.46 -11.35
C VAL A 355 13.84 4.75 -11.57
N LEU A 356 12.63 4.86 -10.98
CA LEU A 356 11.76 6.01 -11.21
C LEU A 356 12.32 7.33 -10.66
N VAL A 357 13.11 7.28 -9.59
CA VAL A 357 13.79 8.46 -9.01
C VAL A 357 15.15 8.70 -9.66
N GLY A 358 15.94 7.65 -9.90
CA GLY A 358 17.30 7.79 -10.42
C GLY A 358 17.33 8.18 -11.91
N MET A 359 16.45 7.60 -12.73
CA MET A 359 16.45 7.84 -14.19
C MET A 359 16.27 9.31 -14.59
N PRO A 360 15.36 10.11 -14.01
CA PRO A 360 15.26 11.53 -14.37
C PRO A 360 16.55 12.30 -14.17
N PHE A 361 17.30 12.03 -13.11
CA PHE A 361 18.60 12.64 -12.88
C PHE A 361 19.62 12.20 -13.94
N MET A 362 19.64 10.91 -14.29
CA MET A 362 20.54 10.39 -15.33
C MET A 362 20.22 11.01 -16.70
N LEU A 363 18.93 11.10 -17.05
CA LEU A 363 18.49 11.67 -18.32
C LEU A 363 18.86 13.17 -18.44
N LEU A 364 18.71 13.93 -17.35
CA LEU A 364 19.04 15.35 -17.34
C LEU A 364 20.56 15.59 -17.29
N HIS A 365 21.29 14.95 -16.36
CA HIS A 365 22.68 15.27 -16.07
C HIS A 365 23.66 14.55 -17.00
N THR A 366 23.43 13.25 -17.31
CA THR A 366 24.34 12.46 -18.14
C THR A 366 24.04 12.62 -19.62
N PHE A 367 22.74 12.59 -20.01
CA PHE A 367 22.34 12.67 -21.41
C PHE A 367 21.93 14.08 -21.86
N GLY A 368 21.94 15.07 -20.98
CA GLY A 368 21.62 16.46 -21.31
C GLY A 368 20.20 16.69 -21.79
N MET A 369 19.26 15.76 -21.51
CA MET A 369 17.88 15.87 -21.94
C MET A 369 17.15 16.98 -21.19
N ASN A 370 16.27 17.69 -21.88
CA ASN A 370 15.39 18.64 -21.23
C ASN A 370 14.25 17.93 -20.48
N ALA A 371 13.49 18.69 -19.67
CA ALA A 371 12.39 18.12 -18.88
C ALA A 371 11.29 17.46 -19.72
N VAL A 372 11.05 17.96 -20.94
CA VAL A 372 10.03 17.41 -21.87
C VAL A 372 10.48 16.06 -22.41
N GLU A 373 11.71 15.96 -22.87
CA GLU A 373 12.32 14.71 -23.35
C GLU A 373 12.38 13.67 -22.22
N THR A 374 12.82 14.08 -21.04
CA THR A 374 12.85 13.23 -19.84
C THR A 374 11.46 12.67 -19.53
N GLY A 375 10.44 13.51 -19.48
CA GLY A 375 9.07 13.06 -19.20
C GLY A 375 8.51 12.15 -20.29
N ALA A 376 8.80 12.43 -21.56
CA ALA A 376 8.39 11.58 -22.67
C ALA A 376 9.01 10.18 -22.59
N VAL A 377 10.32 10.10 -22.32
CA VAL A 377 11.04 8.83 -22.17
C VAL A 377 10.55 8.07 -20.93
N MET A 378 10.35 8.75 -19.79
CA MET A 378 9.85 8.14 -18.55
C MET A 378 8.43 7.58 -18.68
N THR A 379 7.61 8.11 -19.60
CA THR A 379 6.26 7.57 -19.87
C THR A 379 6.30 6.14 -20.41
N ALA A 380 7.42 5.69 -21.00
CA ALA A 380 7.58 4.35 -21.55
C ALA A 380 7.36 3.23 -20.50
N TRP A 381 7.81 3.44 -19.26
CA TRP A 381 7.61 2.47 -18.18
C TRP A 381 6.12 2.21 -17.86
N PRO A 382 5.35 3.20 -17.40
CA PRO A 382 3.95 2.97 -17.03
C PRO A 382 3.09 2.63 -18.27
N PHE A 383 3.46 3.10 -19.47
CA PHE A 383 2.78 2.76 -20.71
C PHE A 383 2.75 1.25 -20.94
N ILE A 384 3.89 0.58 -20.88
CA ILE A 384 3.93 -0.89 -21.08
C ILE A 384 3.27 -1.65 -19.95
N VAL A 385 3.39 -1.17 -18.69
CA VAL A 385 2.73 -1.78 -17.52
C VAL A 385 1.21 -1.83 -17.70
N MET A 386 0.60 -0.80 -18.32
CA MET A 386 -0.84 -0.72 -18.58
C MET A 386 -1.35 -1.91 -19.41
N PHE A 387 -0.54 -2.43 -20.34
CA PHE A 387 -0.90 -3.59 -21.16
C PHE A 387 -0.47 -4.93 -20.54
N VAL A 388 0.73 -4.96 -19.97
CA VAL A 388 1.31 -6.20 -19.46
C VAL A 388 0.66 -6.66 -18.15
N ALA A 389 0.27 -5.75 -17.25
CA ALA A 389 -0.32 -6.14 -15.97
C ALA A 389 -1.68 -6.85 -16.10
N PRO A 390 -2.65 -6.41 -16.96
CA PRO A 390 -3.87 -7.16 -17.22
C PRO A 390 -3.60 -8.51 -17.92
N LEU A 391 -2.66 -8.53 -18.89
CA LEU A 391 -2.24 -9.77 -19.56
C LEU A 391 -1.71 -10.79 -18.55
N SER A 392 -0.80 -10.37 -17.69
CA SER A 392 -0.23 -11.19 -16.62
C SER A 392 -1.29 -11.67 -15.62
N GLY A 393 -2.25 -10.80 -15.27
CA GLY A 393 -3.40 -11.15 -14.44
C GLY A 393 -4.25 -12.26 -15.05
N SER A 394 -4.51 -12.20 -16.36
CA SER A 394 -5.27 -13.25 -17.08
C SER A 394 -4.50 -14.58 -17.17
N LEU A 395 -3.17 -14.51 -17.27
CA LEU A 395 -2.28 -15.68 -17.29
C LEU A 395 -2.17 -16.35 -15.91
N SER A 396 -2.38 -15.63 -14.81
CA SER A 396 -2.30 -16.17 -13.44
C SER A 396 -3.29 -17.30 -13.16
N GLY A 397 -4.36 -17.42 -13.96
CA GLY A 397 -5.30 -18.56 -13.91
C GLY A 397 -4.75 -19.83 -14.57
N LYS A 398 -3.79 -19.71 -15.49
CA LYS A 398 -3.25 -20.81 -16.30
C LYS A 398 -1.80 -21.18 -15.91
N VAL A 399 -1.01 -20.20 -15.51
CA VAL A 399 0.41 -20.35 -15.15
C VAL A 399 0.58 -20.06 -13.66
N HIS A 400 1.49 -20.77 -13.01
CA HIS A 400 1.74 -20.57 -11.58
C HIS A 400 2.22 -19.13 -11.30
N PRO A 401 1.60 -18.39 -10.35
CA PRO A 401 1.95 -17.00 -10.08
C PRO A 401 3.43 -16.78 -9.74
N GLY A 402 4.07 -17.76 -9.08
CA GLY A 402 5.51 -17.74 -8.78
C GLY A 402 6.38 -17.75 -10.02
N LEU A 403 6.00 -18.49 -11.10
CA LEU A 403 6.74 -18.49 -12.37
C LEU A 403 6.61 -17.16 -13.11
N LEU A 404 5.38 -16.63 -13.21
CA LEU A 404 5.14 -15.32 -13.82
C LEU A 404 5.90 -14.21 -13.10
N GLY A 405 5.89 -14.25 -11.76
CA GLY A 405 6.64 -13.29 -10.94
C GLY A 405 8.16 -13.43 -11.12
N CYS A 406 8.69 -14.65 -11.14
CA CYS A 406 10.10 -14.90 -11.39
C CYS A 406 10.53 -14.39 -12.77
N PHE A 407 9.80 -14.79 -13.82
CA PHE A 407 10.05 -14.31 -15.19
C PHE A 407 10.02 -12.79 -15.29
N GLY A 408 8.98 -12.17 -14.70
CA GLY A 408 8.84 -10.71 -14.69
C GLY A 408 10.02 -10.00 -14.01
N LEU A 409 10.45 -10.49 -12.85
CA LEU A 409 11.55 -9.88 -12.11
C LEU A 409 12.92 -10.09 -12.79
N LEU A 410 13.14 -11.23 -13.44
CA LEU A 410 14.33 -11.43 -14.28
C LEU A 410 14.35 -10.53 -15.51
N LEU A 411 13.19 -10.32 -16.16
CA LEU A 411 13.05 -9.40 -17.26
C LEU A 411 13.31 -7.94 -16.81
N MET A 412 12.79 -7.56 -15.65
CA MET A 412 13.07 -6.25 -15.05
C MET A 412 14.55 -6.09 -14.72
N SER A 413 15.19 -7.11 -14.17
CA SER A 413 16.61 -7.12 -13.87
C SER A 413 17.47 -6.90 -15.12
N ALA A 414 17.17 -7.65 -16.19
CA ALA A 414 17.86 -7.47 -17.46
C ALA A 414 17.69 -6.03 -18.00
N GLY A 415 16.48 -5.47 -17.91
CA GLY A 415 16.23 -4.07 -18.26
C GLY A 415 17.03 -3.08 -17.42
N CYS A 416 17.12 -3.30 -16.09
CA CYS A 416 17.92 -2.47 -15.20
C CYS A 416 19.42 -2.52 -15.54
N PHE A 417 19.97 -3.69 -15.80
CA PHE A 417 21.38 -3.81 -16.23
C PHE A 417 21.62 -3.15 -17.59
N LEU A 418 20.71 -3.29 -18.54
CA LEU A 418 20.81 -2.60 -19.82
C LEU A 418 20.71 -1.07 -19.67
N LEU A 419 19.94 -0.57 -18.70
CA LEU A 419 19.87 0.84 -18.36
C LEU A 419 21.12 1.33 -17.64
N SER A 420 21.76 0.51 -16.82
CA SER A 420 23.00 0.90 -16.14
C SER A 420 24.23 0.89 -17.06
N TYR A 421 24.19 0.20 -18.20
CA TYR A 421 25.29 0.16 -19.18
C TYR A 421 24.90 0.85 -20.49
N ILE A 422 24.23 2.01 -20.41
CA ILE A 422 23.88 2.80 -21.60
C ILE A 422 25.12 3.56 -22.12
N PRO A 423 25.49 3.42 -23.42
CA PRO A 423 26.51 4.27 -24.04
C PRO A 423 26.11 5.74 -24.06
N GLU A 424 27.09 6.67 -24.12
CA GLU A 424 26.80 8.10 -24.11
C GLU A 424 26.04 8.58 -25.37
N ASP A 425 26.31 7.96 -26.53
CA ASP A 425 25.65 8.28 -27.83
C ASP A 425 24.43 7.39 -28.07
N VAL A 426 23.34 7.64 -27.35
CA VAL A 426 22.13 6.80 -27.46
C VAL A 426 20.90 7.61 -27.85
N SER A 427 20.06 7.04 -28.70
CA SER A 427 18.77 7.66 -29.07
C SER A 427 17.75 7.56 -27.93
N HIS A 428 16.82 8.53 -27.86
CA HIS A 428 15.72 8.52 -26.91
C HIS A 428 14.90 7.22 -26.97
N LEU A 429 14.76 6.64 -28.17
CA LEU A 429 14.05 5.37 -28.39
C LEU A 429 14.79 4.18 -27.78
N ASP A 430 16.13 4.21 -27.77
CA ASP A 430 16.91 3.13 -27.16
C ASP A 430 16.74 3.11 -25.63
N ILE A 431 16.70 4.26 -25.00
CA ILE A 431 16.39 4.36 -23.56
C ILE A 431 14.93 3.95 -23.29
N ALA A 432 14.00 4.39 -24.13
CA ALA A 432 12.58 4.11 -23.96
C ALA A 432 12.27 2.59 -23.99
N TRP A 433 12.84 1.81 -24.96
CA TRP A 433 12.59 0.37 -24.99
C TRP A 433 13.21 -0.37 -23.79
N ARG A 434 14.35 0.07 -23.28
CA ARG A 434 14.95 -0.48 -22.07
C ARG A 434 14.06 -0.22 -20.84
N LEU A 435 13.48 0.99 -20.72
CA LEU A 435 12.47 1.31 -19.72
C LEU A 435 11.19 0.48 -19.89
N MET A 436 10.75 0.26 -21.16
CA MET A 436 9.63 -0.65 -21.43
C MET A 436 9.93 -2.07 -20.98
N MET A 437 11.14 -2.55 -21.16
CA MET A 437 11.55 -3.88 -20.68
C MET A 437 11.45 -3.99 -19.17
N CYS A 438 11.93 -2.98 -18.42
CA CYS A 438 11.76 -2.90 -16.97
C CYS A 438 10.27 -2.86 -16.58
N GLY A 439 9.48 -2.03 -17.24
CA GLY A 439 8.05 -1.90 -17.00
C GLY A 439 7.27 -3.18 -17.31
N ALA A 440 7.59 -3.87 -18.41
CA ALA A 440 7.00 -5.16 -18.76
C ALA A 440 7.32 -6.21 -17.68
N GLY A 441 8.59 -6.26 -17.25
CA GLY A 441 9.00 -7.14 -16.15
C GLY A 441 8.23 -6.88 -14.87
N PHE A 442 8.08 -5.62 -14.48
CA PHE A 442 7.29 -5.21 -13.32
C PHE A 442 5.80 -5.59 -13.47
N GLY A 443 5.20 -5.39 -14.64
CA GLY A 443 3.82 -5.75 -14.92
C GLY A 443 3.56 -7.26 -14.82
N PHE A 444 4.49 -8.09 -15.33
CA PHE A 444 4.42 -9.56 -15.18
C PHE A 444 4.51 -10.02 -13.72
N PHE A 445 5.23 -9.29 -12.89
CA PHE A 445 5.34 -9.59 -11.45
C PHE A 445 4.14 -9.09 -10.64
N GLN A 446 3.74 -7.82 -10.81
CA GLN A 446 2.86 -7.11 -9.89
C GLN A 446 1.48 -7.78 -9.75
N SER A 447 0.82 -8.07 -10.89
CA SER A 447 -0.54 -8.58 -10.90
C SER A 447 -0.65 -10.00 -10.28
N PRO A 448 0.16 -11.00 -10.68
CA PRO A 448 0.14 -12.32 -10.05
C PRO A 448 0.53 -12.30 -8.56
N ASN A 449 1.49 -11.46 -8.19
CA ASN A 449 1.93 -11.36 -6.81
C ASN A 449 0.84 -10.79 -5.89
N ASN A 450 0.16 -9.72 -6.34
CA ASN A 450 -0.96 -9.13 -5.61
C ASN A 450 -2.11 -10.12 -5.47
N HIS A 451 -2.45 -10.85 -6.54
CA HIS A 451 -3.46 -11.89 -6.50
C HIS A 451 -3.09 -13.01 -5.51
N LEU A 452 -1.85 -13.51 -5.55
CA LEU A 452 -1.38 -14.55 -4.64
C LEU A 452 -1.40 -14.09 -3.18
N LEU A 453 -0.96 -12.86 -2.89
CA LEU A 453 -0.97 -12.29 -1.55
C LEU A 453 -2.40 -12.24 -1.01
N LEU A 454 -3.34 -11.68 -1.78
CA LEU A 454 -4.73 -11.52 -1.35
C LEU A 454 -5.45 -12.86 -1.22
N SER A 455 -5.20 -13.82 -2.11
CA SER A 455 -5.82 -15.14 -2.09
C SER A 455 -5.23 -16.10 -1.04
N SER A 456 -4.02 -15.81 -0.55
CA SER A 456 -3.39 -16.59 0.53
C SER A 456 -3.96 -16.27 1.91
N ALA A 457 -4.64 -15.14 2.06
CA ALA A 457 -5.30 -14.76 3.30
C ALA A 457 -6.72 -15.34 3.39
N PRO A 458 -7.21 -15.70 4.59
CA PRO A 458 -8.60 -16.08 4.79
C PRO A 458 -9.57 -14.98 4.34
N ASN A 459 -10.73 -15.34 3.79
CA ASN A 459 -11.70 -14.39 3.22
C ASN A 459 -12.12 -13.28 4.20
N HIS A 460 -12.29 -13.62 5.48
CA HIS A 460 -12.63 -12.65 6.53
C HIS A 460 -11.48 -11.67 6.88
N ARG A 461 -10.25 -11.92 6.40
CA ARG A 461 -9.05 -11.09 6.60
C ARG A 461 -8.58 -10.37 5.32
N ALA A 462 -9.41 -10.36 4.27
CA ALA A 462 -9.07 -9.74 2.97
C ALA A 462 -8.72 -8.24 3.10
N GLY A 463 -9.39 -7.50 3.97
CA GLY A 463 -9.07 -6.10 4.27
C GLY A 463 -7.67 -5.93 4.85
N SER A 464 -7.31 -6.75 5.85
CA SER A 464 -5.98 -6.76 6.47
C SER A 464 -4.88 -7.15 5.47
N ALA A 465 -5.16 -8.11 4.57
CA ALA A 465 -4.23 -8.50 3.51
C ALA A 465 -3.98 -7.36 2.50
N SER A 466 -5.03 -6.63 2.13
CA SER A 466 -4.93 -5.44 1.27
C SER A 466 -4.13 -4.31 1.94
N GLY A 467 -4.32 -4.11 3.25
CA GLY A 467 -3.53 -3.17 4.05
C GLY A 467 -2.04 -3.54 4.05
N MET A 468 -1.72 -4.82 4.26
CA MET A 468 -0.32 -5.30 4.21
C MET A 468 0.30 -5.11 2.83
N LEU A 469 -0.44 -5.37 1.74
CA LEU A 469 0.03 -5.13 0.38
C LEU A 469 0.38 -3.64 0.16
N SER A 470 -0.49 -2.73 0.60
CA SER A 470 -0.25 -1.29 0.50
C SER A 470 0.95 -0.86 1.34
N THR A 471 1.10 -1.41 2.55
CA THR A 471 2.25 -1.15 3.43
C THR A 471 3.55 -1.65 2.80
N ALA A 472 3.56 -2.88 2.28
CA ALA A 472 4.74 -3.44 1.60
C ALA A 472 5.18 -2.59 0.40
N ARG A 473 4.21 -2.10 -0.39
CA ARG A 473 4.48 -1.17 -1.49
C ARG A 473 5.13 0.13 -1.00
N LEU A 474 4.54 0.77 0.00
CA LEU A 474 5.02 2.06 0.51
C LEU A 474 6.40 1.94 1.16
N VAL A 475 6.63 0.87 1.96
CA VAL A 475 7.95 0.57 2.54
C VAL A 475 8.99 0.42 1.43
N GLY A 476 8.67 -0.37 0.38
CA GLY A 476 9.58 -0.53 -0.75
C GLY A 476 9.86 0.78 -1.47
N GLN A 477 8.83 1.56 -1.78
CA GLN A 477 8.98 2.85 -2.47
C GLN A 477 9.81 3.84 -1.65
N SER A 478 9.54 4.00 -0.35
CA SER A 478 10.33 4.88 0.52
C SER A 478 11.78 4.41 0.65
N ALA A 479 12.00 3.10 0.83
CA ALA A 479 13.36 2.55 0.87
C ALA A 479 14.11 2.77 -0.45
N GLY A 480 13.44 2.61 -1.60
CA GLY A 480 14.05 2.84 -2.92
C GLY A 480 14.48 4.28 -3.13
N ALA A 481 13.64 5.25 -2.78
CA ALA A 481 13.98 6.66 -2.88
C ALA A 481 15.12 7.04 -1.93
N ALA A 482 15.10 6.55 -0.69
CA ALA A 482 16.17 6.78 0.28
C ALA A 482 17.51 6.15 -0.16
N LEU A 483 17.49 4.97 -0.81
CA LEU A 483 18.70 4.37 -1.39
C LEU A 483 19.28 5.20 -2.53
N VAL A 484 18.45 5.83 -3.37
CA VAL A 484 18.94 6.77 -4.39
C VAL A 484 19.64 7.98 -3.74
N ALA A 485 19.03 8.55 -2.69
CA ALA A 485 19.67 9.63 -1.93
C ALA A 485 21.03 9.21 -1.33
N LEU A 486 21.11 7.97 -0.82
CA LEU A 486 22.35 7.38 -0.33
C LEU A 486 23.42 7.31 -1.42
N PHE A 487 23.07 6.86 -2.63
CA PHE A 487 24.03 6.81 -3.74
C PHE A 487 24.50 8.20 -4.14
N PHE A 488 23.64 9.22 -4.13
CA PHE A 488 24.09 10.60 -4.35
C PHE A 488 25.13 11.05 -3.33
N HIS A 489 25.01 10.60 -2.08
CA HIS A 489 26.01 10.88 -1.04
C HIS A 489 27.32 10.10 -1.27
N LEU A 490 27.27 8.84 -1.73
CA LEU A 490 28.43 7.96 -1.87
C LEU A 490 29.17 8.14 -3.21
N SER A 491 28.45 8.26 -4.31
CA SER A 491 28.97 8.22 -5.68
C SER A 491 28.80 9.55 -6.44
N GLY A 492 28.17 10.58 -5.84
CA GLY A 492 27.94 11.87 -6.48
C GLY A 492 27.19 11.72 -7.81
N ASP A 493 27.77 12.19 -8.91
CA ASP A 493 27.14 12.14 -10.25
C ASP A 493 26.95 10.73 -10.80
N GLY A 494 27.69 9.73 -10.30
CA GLY A 494 27.51 8.31 -10.64
C GLY A 494 26.29 7.64 -9.97
N ALA A 495 25.66 8.33 -9.00
CA ALA A 495 24.57 7.78 -8.20
C ALA A 495 23.40 7.16 -8.99
N PRO A 496 22.89 7.77 -10.08
CA PRO A 496 21.79 7.19 -10.83
C PRO A 496 22.15 5.86 -11.47
N HIS A 497 23.39 5.73 -11.98
CA HIS A 497 23.91 4.50 -12.56
C HIS A 497 23.98 3.38 -11.51
N ASP A 498 24.60 3.66 -10.35
CA ASP A 498 24.75 2.72 -9.25
C ASP A 498 23.39 2.28 -8.67
N ALA A 499 22.45 3.24 -8.57
CA ALA A 499 21.08 2.95 -8.12
C ALA A 499 20.36 2.00 -9.07
N VAL A 500 20.41 2.23 -10.38
CA VAL A 500 19.79 1.38 -11.39
C VAL A 500 20.45 -0.01 -11.43
N PHE A 501 21.78 -0.07 -11.26
CA PHE A 501 22.52 -1.33 -11.15
C PHE A 501 22.08 -2.15 -9.94
N LEU A 502 22.01 -1.53 -8.75
CA LEU A 502 21.52 -2.19 -7.53
C LEU A 502 20.06 -2.64 -7.68
N ALA A 503 19.21 -1.85 -8.36
CA ALA A 503 17.84 -2.24 -8.66
C ALA A 503 17.80 -3.57 -9.46
N GLY A 504 18.73 -3.75 -10.39
CA GLY A 504 18.91 -5.00 -11.13
C GLY A 504 19.24 -6.18 -10.21
N ILE A 505 20.14 -6.01 -9.24
CA ILE A 505 20.49 -7.03 -8.24
C ILE A 505 19.28 -7.35 -7.34
N LEU A 506 18.60 -6.32 -6.83
CA LEU A 506 17.43 -6.51 -5.97
C LEU A 506 16.31 -7.29 -6.68
N THR A 507 16.10 -7.06 -7.98
CA THR A 507 15.09 -7.80 -8.74
C THR A 507 15.47 -9.26 -8.94
N ILE A 508 16.76 -9.62 -9.04
CA ILE A 508 17.22 -11.01 -9.00
C ILE A 508 16.88 -11.65 -7.65
N CYS A 509 17.18 -10.96 -6.54
CA CYS A 509 16.79 -11.46 -5.22
C CYS A 509 15.28 -11.66 -5.12
N GLY A 510 14.49 -10.72 -5.64
CA GLY A 510 13.03 -10.83 -5.74
C GLY A 510 12.59 -12.04 -6.57
N ALA A 511 13.26 -12.32 -7.69
CA ALA A 511 12.99 -13.49 -8.53
C ALA A 511 13.26 -14.81 -7.79
N VAL A 512 14.33 -14.87 -6.98
CA VAL A 512 14.61 -16.02 -6.11
C VAL A 512 13.49 -16.24 -5.12
N PHE A 513 13.05 -15.19 -4.38
CA PHE A 513 11.91 -15.30 -3.47
C PHE A 513 10.61 -15.69 -4.19
N SER A 514 10.41 -15.21 -5.41
CA SER A 514 9.27 -15.61 -6.25
C SER A 514 9.34 -17.08 -6.66
N SER A 515 10.54 -17.62 -6.94
CA SER A 515 10.74 -19.02 -7.32
C SER A 515 10.56 -19.99 -6.15
N ILE A 516 10.97 -19.63 -4.94
CA ILE A 516 10.77 -20.46 -3.73
C ILE A 516 9.29 -20.81 -3.55
N ARG A 517 8.38 -19.92 -3.95
CA ARG A 517 6.93 -20.17 -3.90
C ARG A 517 6.44 -21.31 -4.78
N LEU A 518 7.24 -21.74 -5.76
CA LEU A 518 6.91 -22.91 -6.60
C LEU A 518 6.89 -24.20 -5.80
N GLY A 519 7.78 -24.31 -4.78
CA GLY A 519 7.84 -25.45 -3.88
C GLY A 519 6.78 -25.48 -2.79
N LEU A 520 6.10 -24.34 -2.56
CA LEU A 520 5.02 -24.28 -1.59
C LEU A 520 3.76 -24.88 -2.22
N ARG A 521 3.39 -26.10 -1.79
CA ARG A 521 2.16 -26.77 -2.23
C ARG A 521 0.97 -25.82 -2.08
N ARG A 522 0.15 -25.70 -3.14
CA ARG A 522 -1.19 -25.09 -3.03
C ARG A 522 -1.92 -25.83 -1.89
N SER A 523 -2.03 -25.22 -0.72
CA SER A 523 -3.00 -25.68 0.27
C SER A 523 -4.37 -25.44 -0.35
N ARG A 524 -5.03 -26.50 -0.75
CA ARG A 524 -6.42 -26.53 -1.24
C ARG A 524 -7.38 -26.18 -0.12
#